data_24e77bddc929c1bc5234e15df5d8a699
#
_entry.id   24e77bddc929c1bc5234e15df5d8a699
#
_cell.length_a   1.000
_cell.length_b   1.000
_cell.length_c   1.000
_cell.angle_alpha   90.00
_cell.angle_beta   90.00
_cell.angle_gamma   90.00
#
_symmetry.space_group_name_H-M   'P 1'
#
loop_
_entity.id
_entity.type
_entity.pdbx_description
1 polymer ?
#
loop_
_entity_poly.entity_id
_entity_poly.type
_entity_poly.pdbx_seq_one_letter_code
_entity_poly.pdbx_strand_id
1 'polypeptide(L)'
;MIRRKRLISAAVAALCSATLALTSCSAPESGNGSGGSDAPVGDPVAGGTLQAIQGREPISLDPSDISNVWTHSPLLGNALYGTLITNNVETQEIEYSMATDFSTDDGGQTFTLKLRPGLMFTDGTPLDAAAVEYNWDRLRDPSRGSASFRQAEQIADVQAVDAETLTVTLVSPNPNFPNSLLVSALNWIASPTALEQGREAFDKNPVGAGPFTLTEWARQDVIQLVENPGYWDAPRPYLDGITLRTVPAADQRLNTLSTGGTDLASESNWLNLSRADDLGLDTEIVPMGGGQYFAMNTRRAPFDDERARRAVNLAADMENVNLVAFEGTGVVPQTLFPEGSPFYEDISLQQSDAEEAQRLFDELAAEGKPLSFTFTTYSLVESRAAAEALQAQLRAFDNVEVAVETLDFAAAQTRVNSRDFDMTISSANIQDPDGPLWSAFHSSSQGNTTGIDDDQLDAALEAGRVGTTTEERKAAYDAAQKRLTELVPGVWFIQSPPATISGTDIHGVRLYGMGSPLPDGMWISE
;
A
#
# COMPACT_ATOMS: atom_id res chain seq x y z
N MET A 1 0.03 5.85 75.16
CA MET A 1 -0.76 5.16 76.24
C MET A 1 -1.50 4.01 75.55
N ILE A 2 -1.05 2.82 75.74
CA ILE A 2 -1.63 1.75 76.62
C ILE A 2 -2.79 1.09 75.87
N ARG A 3 -2.58 -0.04 75.43
CA ARG A 3 -2.65 -1.48 75.81
C ARG A 3 -3.91 -2.17 75.29
N ARG A 4 -3.70 -3.25 74.58
CA ARG A 4 -3.82 -4.69 74.94
C ARG A 4 -5.27 -5.17 74.89
N LYS A 5 -5.62 -6.33 74.57
CA LYS A 5 -5.08 -7.69 74.32
C LYS A 5 -6.28 -8.60 73.94
N ARG A 6 -5.98 -9.63 73.14
CA ARG A 6 -6.29 -11.06 73.37
C ARG A 6 -7.77 -11.50 73.24
N LEU A 7 -8.12 -12.65 72.84
CA LEU A 7 -7.55 -13.96 72.47
C LEU A 7 -8.74 -14.91 72.11
N ILE A 8 -8.47 -15.87 71.16
CA ILE A 8 -8.76 -17.31 71.25
C ILE A 8 -10.25 -17.72 71.19
N SER A 9 -10.72 -18.61 70.36
CA SER A 9 -10.51 -20.04 70.11
C SER A 9 -11.49 -20.58 69.11
N ALA A 10 -11.02 -21.36 68.25
CA ALA A 10 -11.04 -22.80 68.04
C ALA A 10 -12.30 -23.40 67.39
N ALA A 11 -12.08 -23.96 66.25
CA ALA A 11 -12.24 -25.33 65.78
C ALA A 11 -13.65 -25.84 65.48
N VAL A 12 -13.85 -26.36 64.30
CA VAL A 12 -13.97 -27.80 63.99
C VAL A 12 -14.20 -28.01 62.48
N ALA A 13 -13.59 -29.05 62.01
CA ALA A 13 -13.43 -29.51 60.64
C ALA A 13 -14.71 -30.00 59.92
N ALA A 14 -14.74 -29.88 58.60
CA ALA A 14 -15.35 -30.92 57.75
C ALA A 14 -14.66 -30.90 56.38
N LEU A 15 -14.13 -32.03 55.92
CA LEU A 15 -13.53 -32.36 54.64
C LEU A 15 -14.54 -32.19 53.51
N CYS A 16 -14.10 -31.57 52.40
CA CYS A 16 -14.50 -32.00 51.05
C CYS A 16 -13.38 -31.65 50.05
N SER A 17 -12.93 -32.69 49.38
CA SER A 17 -11.87 -32.71 48.38
C SER A 17 -12.24 -31.92 47.13
N ALA A 18 -11.40 -31.00 46.70
CA ALA A 18 -11.44 -30.47 45.33
C ALA A 18 -9.99 -30.19 44.86
N THR A 19 -9.66 -30.76 43.75
CA THR A 19 -8.41 -30.78 43.01
C THR A 19 -7.90 -29.37 42.73
N LEU A 20 -6.65 -29.09 43.12
CA LEU A 20 -5.89 -27.91 42.74
C LEU A 20 -5.33 -28.11 41.34
N ALA A 21 -5.75 -27.28 40.40
CA ALA A 21 -5.00 -26.99 39.16
C ALA A 21 -4.04 -25.82 39.45
N LEU A 22 -2.76 -26.09 39.37
CA LEU A 22 -1.69 -25.08 39.43
C LEU A 22 -1.68 -24.30 38.13
N THR A 23 -2.09 -23.05 38.12
CA THR A 23 -1.78 -22.08 37.08
C THR A 23 -0.58 -21.25 37.55
N SER A 24 0.53 -21.42 36.82
CA SER A 24 1.71 -20.58 36.96
C SER A 24 1.42 -19.20 36.37
N CYS A 25 1.55 -18.14 37.16
CA CYS A 25 1.63 -16.77 36.65
C CYS A 25 3.00 -16.56 36.06
N SER A 26 3.08 -16.44 34.72
CA SER A 26 4.17 -15.75 34.03
C SER A 26 3.73 -14.31 33.79
N ALA A 27 4.60 -13.36 34.14
CA ALA A 27 4.41 -11.95 33.89
C ALA A 27 4.43 -11.67 32.36
N PRO A 28 3.64 -10.75 31.83
CA PRO A 28 3.74 -10.37 30.42
C PRO A 28 4.95 -9.46 30.21
N GLU A 29 5.81 -9.84 29.27
CA GLU A 29 6.75 -8.93 28.64
C GLU A 29 5.94 -7.90 27.83
N SER A 30 6.32 -6.65 27.97
CA SER A 30 5.76 -5.54 27.23
C SER A 30 6.20 -5.60 25.77
N GLY A 31 5.42 -6.25 24.92
CA GLY A 31 5.48 -6.09 23.47
C GLY A 31 4.55 -4.93 23.09
N ASN A 32 5.12 -3.94 22.44
CA ASN A 32 4.42 -2.81 21.86
C ASN A 32 3.70 -3.29 20.59
N GLY A 33 2.50 -3.82 20.74
CA GLY A 33 1.62 -4.19 19.62
C GLY A 33 0.50 -3.18 19.54
N SER A 34 0.28 -2.58 18.40
CA SER A 34 -0.85 -1.75 18.06
C SER A 34 -2.16 -2.44 18.47
N GLY A 35 -2.87 -1.83 19.41
CA GLY A 35 -4.08 -2.41 19.99
C GLY A 35 -5.27 -2.26 19.06
N GLY A 36 -5.58 -3.30 18.32
CA GLY A 36 -6.96 -3.54 17.92
C GLY A 36 -7.75 -3.98 19.15
N SER A 37 -8.89 -3.38 19.42
CA SER A 37 -9.75 -3.78 20.55
C SER A 37 -10.35 -5.16 20.26
N ASP A 38 -9.86 -6.21 20.92
CA ASP A 38 -10.45 -7.56 20.96
C ASP A 38 -11.77 -7.59 21.78
N ALA A 39 -12.70 -6.70 21.50
CA ALA A 39 -14.09 -6.92 21.89
C ALA A 39 -14.70 -7.93 20.92
N PRO A 40 -15.50 -8.93 21.37
CA PRO A 40 -16.17 -9.84 20.45
C PRO A 40 -17.09 -9.00 19.56
N VAL A 41 -16.69 -8.81 18.32
CA VAL A 41 -17.52 -8.21 17.28
C VAL A 41 -18.74 -9.11 17.15
N GLY A 42 -19.97 -8.57 17.32
CA GLY A 42 -21.21 -9.32 17.16
C GLY A 42 -21.35 -9.92 15.74
N ASP A 43 -22.37 -10.74 15.55
CA ASP A 43 -22.69 -11.21 14.19
C ASP A 43 -23.04 -10.02 13.29
N PRO A 44 -22.66 -10.05 11.99
CA PRO A 44 -22.98 -8.98 11.04
C PRO A 44 -24.48 -8.66 11.01
N VAL A 45 -24.79 -7.37 11.05
CA VAL A 45 -26.16 -6.86 10.99
C VAL A 45 -26.42 -6.30 9.58
N ALA A 46 -27.54 -6.72 8.98
CA ALA A 46 -27.95 -6.16 7.69
C ALA A 46 -28.66 -4.84 7.85
N GLY A 47 -28.42 -3.90 6.95
CA GLY A 47 -29.03 -2.57 6.90
C GLY A 47 -28.04 -1.42 7.04
N GLY A 48 -28.54 -0.21 6.87
CA GLY A 48 -27.76 1.02 6.96
C GLY A 48 -27.04 1.42 5.67
N THR A 49 -26.71 2.71 5.60
CA THR A 49 -25.98 3.30 4.46
C THR A 49 -24.68 3.91 4.95
N LEU A 50 -23.56 3.35 4.52
CA LEU A 50 -22.21 3.83 4.85
C LEU A 50 -21.96 5.21 4.23
N GLN A 51 -21.61 6.18 5.05
CA GLN A 51 -21.11 7.47 4.59
C GLN A 51 -19.58 7.40 4.47
N ALA A 52 -19.05 7.45 3.25
CA ALA A 52 -17.61 7.32 3.02
C ALA A 52 -17.02 8.54 2.32
N ILE A 53 -15.74 8.80 2.60
CA ILE A 53 -14.98 9.88 1.97
C ILE A 53 -13.73 9.31 1.30
N GLN A 54 -13.49 9.78 0.06
CA GLN A 54 -12.25 9.52 -0.68
C GLN A 54 -11.50 10.83 -0.97
N GLY A 55 -10.19 10.73 -1.24
CA GLY A 55 -9.35 11.90 -1.50
C GLY A 55 -9.47 12.48 -2.91
N ARG A 56 -9.97 11.71 -3.88
CA ARG A 56 -10.03 12.11 -5.30
C ARG A 56 -11.30 11.59 -5.97
N GLU A 57 -11.96 12.46 -6.73
CA GLU A 57 -13.07 12.05 -7.58
C GLU A 57 -12.56 11.30 -8.83
N PRO A 58 -13.19 10.18 -9.22
CA PRO A 58 -12.84 9.49 -10.46
C PRO A 58 -13.20 10.35 -11.68
N ILE A 59 -12.40 10.26 -12.72
CA ILE A 59 -12.68 10.97 -13.99
C ILE A 59 -13.72 10.22 -14.83
N SER A 60 -13.85 8.93 -14.65
CA SER A 60 -14.82 8.01 -15.25
C SER A 60 -15.02 6.82 -14.30
N LEU A 61 -16.11 6.08 -14.50
CA LEU A 61 -16.37 4.82 -13.81
C LEU A 61 -15.88 3.60 -14.60
N ASP A 62 -15.38 3.79 -15.82
CA ASP A 62 -14.71 2.72 -16.59
C ASP A 62 -13.51 2.18 -15.79
N PRO A 63 -13.39 0.86 -15.57
CA PRO A 63 -12.24 0.29 -14.84
C PRO A 63 -10.88 0.74 -15.38
N SER A 64 -10.76 1.04 -16.68
CA SER A 64 -9.52 1.53 -17.27
C SER A 64 -9.10 2.92 -16.79
N ASP A 65 -10.02 3.71 -16.23
CA ASP A 65 -9.83 5.08 -15.76
C ASP A 65 -9.75 5.21 -14.22
N ILE A 66 -10.00 4.12 -13.50
CA ILE A 66 -9.84 4.05 -12.03
C ILE A 66 -8.62 3.20 -11.67
N SER A 67 -8.10 3.44 -10.47
CA SER A 67 -6.90 2.75 -9.99
C SER A 67 -7.17 2.04 -8.66
N ASN A 68 -6.70 0.81 -8.57
CA ASN A 68 -6.84 -0.05 -7.40
C ASN A 68 -5.71 0.16 -6.39
N VAL A 69 -5.51 1.41 -5.96
CA VAL A 69 -4.57 1.79 -4.90
C VAL A 69 -5.21 2.84 -4.01
N TRP A 70 -4.81 2.91 -2.73
CA TRP A 70 -5.41 3.76 -1.70
C TRP A 70 -5.54 5.25 -2.07
N THR A 71 -4.65 5.77 -2.92
CA THR A 71 -4.63 7.18 -3.33
C THR A 71 -5.73 7.57 -4.31
N HIS A 72 -6.51 6.59 -4.78
CA HIS A 72 -7.57 6.78 -5.77
C HIS A 72 -8.94 6.37 -5.21
N SER A 73 -9.68 5.56 -5.95
CA SER A 73 -11.07 5.20 -5.61
C SER A 73 -11.29 3.67 -5.55
N PRO A 74 -10.47 2.91 -4.78
CA PRO A 74 -10.59 1.46 -4.77
C PRO A 74 -11.89 0.96 -4.15
N LEU A 75 -12.44 1.64 -3.13
CA LEU A 75 -13.74 1.33 -2.56
C LEU A 75 -14.85 1.31 -3.64
N LEU A 76 -14.84 2.31 -4.52
CA LEU A 76 -15.80 2.43 -5.61
C LEU A 76 -15.65 1.31 -6.64
N GLY A 77 -14.41 0.98 -7.03
CA GLY A 77 -14.13 -0.11 -7.96
C GLY A 77 -14.58 -1.46 -7.41
N ASN A 78 -14.24 -1.76 -6.14
CA ASN A 78 -14.68 -3.00 -5.47
C ASN A 78 -16.21 -3.06 -5.31
N ALA A 79 -16.84 -1.93 -5.00
CA ALA A 79 -18.30 -1.85 -4.87
C ALA A 79 -19.03 -2.16 -6.18
N LEU A 80 -18.57 -1.61 -7.30
CA LEU A 80 -19.24 -1.76 -8.60
C LEU A 80 -18.89 -3.06 -9.32
N TYR A 81 -17.62 -3.51 -9.25
CA TYR A 81 -17.12 -4.61 -10.09
C TYR A 81 -16.85 -5.90 -9.30
N GLY A 82 -16.72 -5.82 -7.97
CA GLY A 82 -16.18 -6.91 -7.18
C GLY A 82 -14.70 -7.16 -7.49
N THR A 83 -14.16 -8.31 -7.06
CA THR A 83 -12.77 -8.68 -7.28
C THR A 83 -12.64 -10.10 -7.81
N LEU A 84 -11.67 -10.35 -8.69
CA LEU A 84 -11.31 -11.72 -9.07
C LEU A 84 -10.61 -12.42 -7.91
N ILE A 85 -9.63 -11.73 -7.31
CA ILE A 85 -8.83 -12.21 -6.18
C ILE A 85 -8.64 -11.09 -5.16
N THR A 86 -8.32 -11.46 -3.94
CA THR A 86 -7.81 -10.60 -2.87
C THR A 86 -6.57 -11.23 -2.26
N ASN A 87 -6.02 -10.67 -1.21
CA ASN A 87 -4.99 -11.33 -0.41
C ASN A 87 -5.16 -11.01 1.08
N ASN A 88 -4.60 -11.85 1.90
CA ASN A 88 -4.31 -11.50 3.29
C ASN A 88 -3.11 -10.55 3.30
N VAL A 89 -3.26 -9.35 3.87
CA VAL A 89 -2.22 -8.32 3.85
C VAL A 89 -1.03 -8.65 4.77
N GLU A 90 -1.21 -9.52 5.75
CA GLU A 90 -0.16 -9.95 6.68
C GLU A 90 0.66 -11.10 6.12
N THR A 91 -0.03 -12.17 5.66
CA THR A 91 0.64 -13.38 5.12
C THR A 91 1.01 -13.25 3.65
N GLN A 92 0.42 -12.28 2.94
CA GLN A 92 0.52 -12.07 1.49
C GLN A 92 -0.06 -13.23 0.63
N GLU A 93 -0.74 -14.18 1.25
CA GLU A 93 -1.41 -15.27 0.55
C GLU A 93 -2.58 -14.77 -0.27
N ILE A 94 -2.66 -15.24 -1.53
CA ILE A 94 -3.78 -14.91 -2.41
C ILE A 94 -5.03 -15.65 -1.97
N GLU A 95 -6.13 -14.91 -1.92
CA GLU A 95 -7.47 -15.42 -1.64
C GLU A 95 -8.35 -15.25 -2.89
N TYR A 96 -9.12 -16.28 -3.21
CA TYR A 96 -9.97 -16.29 -4.38
C TYR A 96 -11.37 -15.73 -4.06
N SER A 97 -11.85 -14.80 -4.92
CA SER A 97 -13.20 -14.21 -4.85
C SER A 97 -14.06 -14.71 -6.01
N MET A 98 -14.23 -13.95 -7.10
CA MET A 98 -14.92 -14.41 -8.30
C MET A 98 -14.11 -15.43 -9.10
N ALA A 99 -12.77 -15.41 -9.01
CA ALA A 99 -11.95 -16.52 -9.46
C ALA A 99 -11.96 -17.68 -8.45
N THR A 100 -11.63 -18.88 -8.90
CA THR A 100 -11.44 -20.08 -8.07
C THR A 100 -10.04 -20.65 -8.17
N ASP A 101 -9.28 -20.24 -9.20
CA ASP A 101 -7.91 -20.65 -9.45
C ASP A 101 -7.22 -19.63 -10.36
N PHE A 102 -5.95 -19.37 -10.16
CA PHE A 102 -5.09 -18.62 -11.05
C PHE A 102 -3.67 -19.15 -10.92
N SER A 103 -3.36 -20.19 -11.66
CA SER A 103 -2.16 -21.02 -11.49
C SER A 103 -1.35 -21.18 -12.78
N THR A 104 -0.11 -21.61 -12.64
CA THR A 104 0.86 -21.85 -13.72
C THR A 104 1.59 -23.16 -13.48
N ASP A 105 1.89 -23.90 -14.57
CA ASP A 105 2.67 -25.14 -14.52
C ASP A 105 4.02 -25.04 -15.26
N ASP A 106 4.31 -23.87 -15.86
CA ASP A 106 5.49 -23.65 -16.71
C ASP A 106 6.40 -22.52 -16.22
N GLY A 107 6.39 -22.25 -14.91
CA GLY A 107 7.23 -21.22 -14.30
C GLY A 107 6.76 -19.79 -14.58
N GLY A 108 5.46 -19.61 -14.84
CA GLY A 108 4.86 -18.31 -15.00
C GLY A 108 4.87 -17.76 -16.42
N GLN A 109 5.13 -18.59 -17.43
CA GLN A 109 4.97 -18.19 -18.83
C GLN A 109 3.49 -18.18 -19.23
N THR A 110 2.75 -19.20 -18.77
CA THR A 110 1.32 -19.35 -19.05
C THR A 110 0.55 -19.61 -17.78
N PHE A 111 -0.58 -18.93 -17.62
CA PHE A 111 -1.49 -19.11 -16.50
C PHE A 111 -2.84 -19.63 -16.96
N THR A 112 -3.48 -20.40 -16.09
CA THR A 112 -4.90 -20.74 -16.20
C THR A 112 -5.67 -19.99 -15.13
N LEU A 113 -6.60 -19.12 -15.53
CA LEU A 113 -7.56 -18.47 -14.64
C LEU A 113 -8.87 -19.23 -14.74
N LYS A 114 -9.47 -19.59 -13.59
CA LYS A 114 -10.81 -20.21 -13.53
C LYS A 114 -11.76 -19.33 -12.74
N LEU A 115 -12.94 -19.12 -13.27
CA LEU A 115 -14.02 -18.37 -12.65
C LEU A 115 -14.99 -19.27 -11.90
N ARG A 116 -15.72 -18.71 -10.94
CA ARG A 116 -16.89 -19.37 -10.37
C ARG A 116 -17.97 -19.53 -11.44
N PRO A 117 -18.68 -20.66 -11.47
CA PRO A 117 -19.79 -20.84 -12.39
C PRO A 117 -20.97 -19.93 -12.03
N GLY A 118 -21.67 -19.45 -13.06
CA GLY A 118 -22.93 -18.72 -12.89
C GLY A 118 -22.80 -17.27 -12.43
N LEU A 119 -21.63 -16.67 -12.51
CA LEU A 119 -21.45 -15.24 -12.26
C LEU A 119 -22.22 -14.41 -13.29
N MET A 120 -22.90 -13.36 -12.82
CA MET A 120 -23.72 -12.49 -13.65
C MET A 120 -23.39 -11.03 -13.39
N PHE A 121 -23.39 -10.23 -14.44
CA PHE A 121 -23.41 -8.77 -14.33
C PHE A 121 -24.80 -8.27 -13.91
N THR A 122 -24.86 -7.04 -13.41
CA THR A 122 -26.11 -6.39 -12.97
C THR A 122 -27.11 -6.13 -14.13
N ASP A 123 -26.68 -6.20 -15.38
CA ASP A 123 -27.54 -6.15 -16.57
C ASP A 123 -28.12 -7.52 -16.96
N GLY A 124 -27.78 -8.58 -16.23
CA GLY A 124 -28.21 -9.94 -16.48
C GLY A 124 -27.44 -10.68 -17.58
N THR A 125 -26.36 -10.10 -18.10
CA THR A 125 -25.41 -10.82 -18.96
C THR A 125 -24.41 -11.63 -18.13
N PRO A 126 -23.86 -12.75 -18.65
CA PRO A 126 -22.90 -13.55 -17.89
C PRO A 126 -21.56 -12.82 -17.73
N LEU A 127 -20.96 -12.92 -16.52
CA LEU A 127 -19.55 -12.65 -16.31
C LEU A 127 -18.80 -13.96 -16.55
N ASP A 128 -18.24 -14.11 -17.73
CA ASP A 128 -17.53 -15.29 -18.20
C ASP A 128 -16.09 -14.97 -18.61
N ALA A 129 -15.35 -15.98 -19.06
CA ALA A 129 -13.99 -15.85 -19.52
C ALA A 129 -13.84 -14.85 -20.67
N ALA A 130 -14.81 -14.77 -21.57
CA ALA A 130 -14.77 -13.80 -22.69
C ALA A 130 -14.92 -12.36 -22.19
N ALA A 131 -15.67 -12.13 -21.12
CA ALA A 131 -15.76 -10.81 -20.49
C ALA A 131 -14.44 -10.39 -19.83
N VAL A 132 -13.73 -11.32 -19.20
CA VAL A 132 -12.39 -11.06 -18.64
C VAL A 132 -11.38 -10.74 -19.75
N GLU A 133 -11.33 -11.57 -20.82
CA GLU A 133 -10.51 -11.35 -22.01
C GLU A 133 -10.73 -9.94 -22.57
N TYR A 134 -11.98 -9.54 -22.80
CA TYR A 134 -12.33 -8.21 -23.30
C TYR A 134 -11.81 -7.07 -22.41
N ASN A 135 -11.97 -7.16 -21.08
CA ASN A 135 -11.51 -6.15 -20.16
C ASN A 135 -9.98 -6.05 -20.11
N TRP A 136 -9.29 -7.19 -20.08
CA TRP A 136 -7.82 -7.22 -20.04
C TRP A 136 -7.19 -6.73 -21.34
N ASP A 137 -7.77 -7.05 -22.49
CA ASP A 137 -7.34 -6.52 -23.79
C ASP A 137 -7.45 -4.99 -23.85
N ARG A 138 -8.52 -4.43 -23.26
CA ARG A 138 -8.67 -2.97 -23.14
C ARG A 138 -7.58 -2.34 -22.27
N LEU A 139 -7.18 -2.97 -21.18
CA LEU A 139 -6.14 -2.46 -20.29
C LEU A 139 -4.75 -2.54 -20.94
N ARG A 140 -4.53 -3.50 -21.86
CA ARG A 140 -3.28 -3.64 -22.64
C ARG A 140 -3.16 -2.63 -23.78
N ASP A 141 -4.21 -1.91 -24.13
CA ASP A 141 -4.18 -0.90 -25.18
C ASP A 141 -3.51 0.40 -24.67
N PRO A 142 -2.27 0.74 -25.10
CA PRO A 142 -1.56 1.92 -24.63
C PRO A 142 -2.27 3.23 -24.97
N SER A 143 -3.14 3.23 -26.01
CA SER A 143 -3.87 4.43 -26.43
C SER A 143 -4.93 4.88 -25.40
N ARG A 144 -5.32 4.01 -24.48
CA ARG A 144 -6.27 4.32 -23.42
C ARG A 144 -5.65 5.12 -22.27
N GLY A 145 -4.33 5.03 -22.08
CA GLY A 145 -3.66 5.73 -20.99
C GLY A 145 -4.04 5.23 -19.59
N SER A 146 -4.43 3.96 -19.47
CA SER A 146 -4.81 3.37 -18.18
C SER A 146 -3.67 3.41 -17.18
N ALA A 147 -3.97 3.74 -15.92
CA ALA A 147 -3.02 3.64 -14.82
C ALA A 147 -2.55 2.19 -14.57
N SER A 148 -3.34 1.20 -15.01
CA SER A 148 -3.04 -0.23 -14.89
C SER A 148 -2.27 -0.80 -16.10
N PHE A 149 -1.88 0.04 -17.06
CA PHE A 149 -1.19 -0.41 -18.27
C PHE A 149 0.09 -1.19 -17.97
N ARG A 150 0.88 -0.75 -16.98
CA ARG A 150 2.14 -1.44 -16.60
C ARG A 150 1.93 -2.88 -16.13
N GLN A 151 0.83 -3.15 -15.43
CA GLN A 151 0.48 -4.51 -15.04
C GLN A 151 -0.04 -5.31 -16.23
N ALA A 152 -0.86 -4.68 -17.06
CA ALA A 152 -1.48 -5.31 -18.22
C ALA A 152 -0.50 -5.56 -19.38
N GLU A 153 0.54 -4.72 -19.59
CA GLU A 153 1.55 -4.92 -20.65
C GLU A 153 2.42 -6.17 -20.45
N GLN A 154 2.43 -6.76 -19.23
CA GLN A 154 3.07 -8.05 -18.98
C GLN A 154 2.35 -9.20 -19.72
N ILE A 155 1.08 -9.01 -20.11
CA ILE A 155 0.27 -10.01 -20.80
C ILE A 155 0.55 -9.92 -22.30
N ALA A 156 1.07 -10.99 -22.89
CA ALA A 156 1.24 -11.13 -24.35
C ALA A 156 -0.08 -11.50 -25.03
N ASP A 157 -0.85 -12.43 -24.43
CA ASP A 157 -2.08 -12.94 -25.00
C ASP A 157 -3.05 -13.41 -23.92
N VAL A 158 -4.36 -13.26 -24.17
CA VAL A 158 -5.44 -13.77 -23.32
C VAL A 158 -6.44 -14.50 -24.21
N GLN A 159 -6.84 -15.70 -23.83
CA GLN A 159 -7.80 -16.49 -24.59
C GLN A 159 -8.85 -17.14 -23.69
N ALA A 160 -10.11 -16.87 -23.92
CA ALA A 160 -11.20 -17.64 -23.34
C ALA A 160 -11.23 -19.04 -23.96
N VAL A 161 -11.02 -20.06 -23.15
CA VAL A 161 -11.05 -21.48 -23.56
C VAL A 161 -12.48 -22.02 -23.54
N ASP A 162 -13.21 -21.66 -22.49
CA ASP A 162 -14.62 -21.93 -22.30
C ASP A 162 -15.26 -20.82 -21.45
N ALA A 163 -16.48 -20.97 -20.98
CA ALA A 163 -17.17 -19.92 -20.22
C ALA A 163 -16.50 -19.58 -18.88
N GLU A 164 -15.78 -20.51 -18.29
CA GLU A 164 -15.20 -20.36 -16.95
C GLU A 164 -13.67 -20.34 -16.94
N THR A 165 -13.02 -20.62 -18.10
CA THR A 165 -11.57 -20.83 -18.17
C THR A 165 -10.91 -19.87 -19.15
N LEU A 166 -9.90 -19.15 -18.70
CA LEU A 166 -8.96 -18.37 -19.51
C LEU A 166 -7.56 -18.97 -19.50
N THR A 167 -6.88 -18.88 -20.64
CA THR A 167 -5.42 -19.01 -20.72
C THR A 167 -4.81 -17.62 -20.89
N VAL A 168 -3.79 -17.32 -20.09
CA VAL A 168 -3.08 -16.03 -20.09
C VAL A 168 -1.61 -16.31 -20.35
N THR A 169 -1.06 -15.81 -21.46
CA THR A 169 0.37 -15.94 -21.78
C THR A 169 1.06 -14.61 -21.48
N LEU A 170 2.17 -14.65 -20.75
CA LEU A 170 2.97 -13.47 -20.44
C LEU A 170 4.04 -13.20 -21.48
N VAL A 171 4.48 -11.94 -21.60
CA VAL A 171 5.60 -11.50 -22.43
C VAL A 171 6.92 -12.15 -21.98
N SER A 172 7.09 -12.27 -20.66
CA SER A 172 8.21 -12.96 -20.00
C SER A 172 7.69 -13.74 -18.82
N PRO A 173 8.30 -14.88 -18.46
CA PRO A 173 7.87 -15.66 -17.30
C PRO A 173 7.88 -14.82 -16.02
N ASN A 174 6.75 -14.84 -15.31
CA ASN A 174 6.61 -14.23 -14.00
C ASN A 174 5.63 -15.06 -13.15
N PRO A 175 6.10 -16.02 -12.33
CA PRO A 175 5.22 -16.86 -11.52
C PRO A 175 4.41 -16.06 -10.49
N ASN A 176 4.81 -14.82 -10.21
CA ASN A 176 4.16 -13.93 -9.25
C ASN A 176 3.18 -12.94 -9.90
N PHE A 177 2.87 -13.11 -11.17
CA PHE A 177 1.95 -12.25 -11.92
C PHE A 177 0.58 -12.04 -11.24
N PRO A 178 -0.02 -13.02 -10.53
CA PRO A 178 -1.28 -12.80 -9.80
C PRO A 178 -1.25 -11.59 -8.85
N ASN A 179 -0.10 -11.24 -8.24
CA ASN A 179 0.04 -10.05 -7.40
C ASN A 179 -0.21 -8.75 -8.17
N SER A 180 -0.04 -8.74 -9.50
CA SER A 180 -0.36 -7.59 -10.35
C SER A 180 -1.85 -7.24 -10.38
N LEU A 181 -2.74 -8.22 -10.16
CA LEU A 181 -4.18 -8.00 -10.07
C LEU A 181 -4.55 -7.22 -8.82
N LEU A 182 -3.88 -7.53 -7.69
CA LEU A 182 -4.18 -6.94 -6.37
C LEU A 182 -4.04 -5.41 -6.35
N VAL A 183 -3.24 -4.85 -7.26
CA VAL A 183 -2.90 -3.42 -7.31
C VAL A 183 -3.33 -2.73 -8.60
N SER A 184 -4.19 -3.39 -9.40
CA SER A 184 -4.57 -2.89 -10.72
C SER A 184 -6.04 -3.17 -11.05
N ALA A 185 -6.53 -2.51 -12.10
CA ALA A 185 -7.86 -2.72 -12.65
C ALA A 185 -8.02 -4.08 -13.38
N LEU A 186 -6.96 -4.88 -13.51
CA LEU A 186 -7.09 -6.28 -13.95
C LEU A 186 -8.00 -7.10 -13.02
N ASN A 187 -8.16 -6.65 -11.78
CA ASN A 187 -9.03 -7.28 -10.78
C ASN A 187 -10.53 -6.95 -10.97
N TRP A 188 -10.87 -5.97 -11.80
CA TRP A 188 -12.23 -5.45 -11.98
C TRP A 188 -12.77 -5.73 -13.38
N ILE A 189 -13.86 -6.44 -13.45
CA ILE A 189 -14.47 -6.84 -14.73
C ILE A 189 -15.81 -6.13 -14.88
N ALA A 190 -15.95 -5.33 -15.92
CA ALA A 190 -17.18 -4.66 -16.32
C ALA A 190 -17.83 -5.35 -17.52
N SER A 191 -19.15 -5.21 -17.67
CA SER A 191 -19.90 -5.76 -18.81
C SER A 191 -19.37 -5.23 -20.15
N PRO A 192 -18.88 -6.10 -21.05
CA PRO A 192 -18.48 -5.68 -22.40
C PRO A 192 -19.58 -4.92 -23.14
N THR A 193 -20.80 -5.41 -23.04
CA THR A 193 -21.98 -4.79 -23.70
C THR A 193 -22.22 -3.36 -23.21
N ALA A 194 -22.01 -3.09 -21.93
CA ALA A 194 -22.15 -1.75 -21.39
C ALA A 194 -20.96 -0.84 -21.78
N LEU A 195 -19.73 -1.37 -21.76
CA LEU A 195 -18.52 -0.63 -22.17
C LEU A 195 -18.54 -0.23 -23.65
N GLU A 196 -19.15 -1.05 -24.53
CA GLU A 196 -19.30 -0.77 -25.96
C GLU A 196 -20.25 0.39 -26.26
N GLN A 197 -21.10 0.79 -25.31
CA GLN A 197 -21.96 1.96 -25.45
C GLN A 197 -21.16 3.27 -25.35
N GLY A 198 -19.90 3.19 -24.95
CA GLY A 198 -19.00 4.31 -24.80
C GLY A 198 -19.04 4.95 -23.41
N ARG A 199 -17.98 5.72 -23.12
CA ARG A 199 -17.68 6.26 -21.78
C ARG A 199 -18.84 7.02 -21.15
N GLU A 200 -19.47 7.95 -21.90
CA GLU A 200 -20.55 8.77 -21.34
C GLU A 200 -21.78 7.97 -20.96
N ALA A 201 -22.13 6.93 -21.74
CA ALA A 201 -23.23 6.03 -21.43
C ALA A 201 -22.89 5.13 -20.25
N PHE A 202 -21.67 4.60 -20.23
CA PHE A 202 -21.17 3.75 -19.15
C PHE A 202 -21.10 4.50 -17.82
N ASP A 203 -20.61 5.74 -17.79
CA ASP A 203 -20.52 6.57 -16.57
C ASP A 203 -21.91 6.85 -15.95
N LYS A 204 -22.96 6.85 -16.76
CA LYS A 204 -24.35 7.01 -16.27
C LYS A 204 -24.94 5.73 -15.71
N ASN A 205 -24.50 4.59 -16.20
CA ASN A 205 -24.98 3.27 -15.80
C ASN A 205 -23.87 2.24 -15.91
N PRO A 206 -22.87 2.30 -15.00
CA PRO A 206 -21.80 1.31 -14.95
C PRO A 206 -22.38 -0.06 -14.62
N VAL A 207 -21.94 -1.08 -15.34
CA VAL A 207 -22.39 -2.45 -15.17
C VAL A 207 -21.22 -3.34 -14.77
N GLY A 208 -21.28 -3.87 -13.55
CA GLY A 208 -20.32 -4.79 -12.98
C GLY A 208 -21.01 -5.98 -12.31
N ALA A 209 -20.24 -6.76 -11.55
CA ALA A 209 -20.72 -7.90 -10.76
C ALA A 209 -20.45 -7.70 -9.26
N GLY A 210 -20.19 -6.47 -8.85
CA GLY A 210 -19.91 -6.12 -7.48
C GLY A 210 -21.12 -6.12 -6.55
N PRO A 211 -20.88 -5.93 -5.24
CA PRO A 211 -21.92 -5.94 -4.21
C PRO A 211 -22.89 -4.74 -4.28
N PHE A 212 -22.55 -3.68 -5.02
CA PHE A 212 -23.39 -2.49 -5.14
C PHE A 212 -23.56 -2.04 -6.59
N THR A 213 -24.61 -1.25 -6.84
CA THR A 213 -24.93 -0.63 -8.13
C THR A 213 -25.04 0.88 -7.97
N LEU A 214 -24.69 1.63 -9.04
CA LEU A 214 -24.81 3.08 -9.06
C LEU A 214 -26.29 3.52 -9.15
N THR A 215 -26.70 4.45 -8.28
CA THR A 215 -28.00 5.11 -8.38
C THR A 215 -27.86 6.58 -8.79
N GLU A 216 -26.76 7.24 -8.37
CA GLU A 216 -26.50 8.63 -8.70
C GLU A 216 -25.00 8.92 -8.73
N TRP A 217 -24.56 9.72 -9.68
CA TRP A 217 -23.27 10.39 -9.68
C TRP A 217 -23.44 11.88 -9.98
N ALA A 218 -23.58 12.68 -8.95
CA ALA A 218 -23.52 14.12 -9.02
C ALA A 218 -22.06 14.58 -8.94
N ARG A 219 -21.51 15.03 -10.08
CA ARG A 219 -20.10 15.44 -10.16
C ARG A 219 -19.76 16.50 -9.14
N GLN A 220 -18.60 16.36 -8.48
CA GLN A 220 -18.07 17.25 -7.44
C GLN A 220 -18.96 17.31 -6.18
N ASP A 221 -19.87 16.39 -5.99
CA ASP A 221 -20.75 16.30 -4.84
C ASP A 221 -20.77 14.86 -4.27
N VAL A 222 -21.50 13.95 -4.91
CA VAL A 222 -21.78 12.65 -4.34
C VAL A 222 -21.89 11.55 -5.40
N ILE A 223 -21.46 10.34 -4.99
CA ILE A 223 -21.75 9.07 -5.65
C ILE A 223 -22.63 8.27 -4.70
N GLN A 224 -23.79 7.82 -5.15
CA GLN A 224 -24.71 7.00 -4.36
C GLN A 224 -24.80 5.60 -4.96
N LEU A 225 -24.61 4.62 -4.10
CA LEU A 225 -24.69 3.19 -4.44
C LEU A 225 -25.77 2.54 -3.58
N VAL A 226 -26.45 1.55 -4.14
CA VAL A 226 -27.41 0.69 -3.46
C VAL A 226 -26.96 -0.76 -3.57
N GLU A 227 -27.33 -1.61 -2.63
CA GLU A 227 -27.04 -3.05 -2.67
C GLU A 227 -27.42 -3.68 -4.02
N ASN A 228 -26.64 -4.64 -4.46
CA ASN A 228 -26.94 -5.49 -5.61
C ASN A 228 -27.67 -6.76 -5.13
N PRO A 229 -29.00 -6.87 -5.32
CA PRO A 229 -29.74 -8.03 -4.85
C PRO A 229 -29.36 -9.35 -5.57
N GLY A 230 -28.62 -9.23 -6.68
CA GLY A 230 -28.10 -10.37 -7.44
C GLY A 230 -26.63 -10.68 -7.11
N TYR A 231 -26.06 -10.11 -6.06
CA TYR A 231 -24.66 -10.37 -5.70
C TYR A 231 -24.42 -11.85 -5.39
N TRP A 232 -23.37 -12.41 -5.95
CA TRP A 232 -23.10 -13.84 -5.95
C TRP A 232 -22.77 -14.42 -4.56
N ASP A 233 -22.28 -13.58 -3.62
CA ASP A 233 -21.81 -14.00 -2.29
C ASP A 233 -22.83 -13.70 -1.17
N ALA A 234 -24.10 -14.03 -1.39
CA ALA A 234 -25.13 -13.90 -0.35
C ALA A 234 -24.71 -14.61 0.95
N PRO A 235 -24.98 -14.04 2.16
CA PRO A 235 -25.88 -12.91 2.42
C PRO A 235 -25.25 -11.52 2.30
N ARG A 236 -24.07 -11.39 1.74
CA ARG A 236 -23.44 -10.09 1.47
C ARG A 236 -24.07 -9.40 0.27
N PRO A 237 -23.97 -8.06 0.17
CA PRO A 237 -23.43 -7.16 1.18
C PRO A 237 -24.37 -7.03 2.37
N TYR A 238 -23.86 -6.60 3.53
CA TYR A 238 -24.70 -6.34 4.71
C TYR A 238 -25.29 -4.93 4.71
N LEU A 239 -24.65 -3.97 4.05
CA LEU A 239 -25.12 -2.58 3.94
C LEU A 239 -26.21 -2.45 2.85
N ASP A 240 -27.22 -1.60 3.09
CA ASP A 240 -28.22 -1.23 2.08
C ASP A 240 -27.62 -0.37 0.97
N GLY A 241 -26.54 0.39 1.27
CA GLY A 241 -25.91 1.28 0.29
C GLY A 241 -24.68 2.00 0.80
N ILE A 242 -24.06 2.77 -0.10
CA ILE A 242 -22.90 3.60 0.19
C ILE A 242 -23.12 4.99 -0.41
N THR A 243 -22.90 6.02 0.41
CA THR A 243 -22.79 7.41 -0.04
C THR A 243 -21.33 7.81 -0.01
N LEU A 244 -20.72 8.06 -1.17
CA LEU A 244 -19.31 8.38 -1.30
C LEU A 244 -19.12 9.84 -1.72
N ARG A 245 -18.35 10.60 -0.93
CA ARG A 245 -17.97 11.99 -1.23
C ARG A 245 -16.49 12.13 -1.45
N THR A 246 -16.09 13.18 -2.14
CA THR A 246 -14.68 13.50 -2.36
C THR A 246 -14.26 14.70 -1.52
N VAL A 247 -13.27 14.50 -0.64
CA VAL A 247 -12.66 15.55 0.18
C VAL A 247 -11.14 15.43 0.05
N PRO A 248 -10.50 16.28 -0.80
CA PRO A 248 -9.07 16.19 -1.08
C PRO A 248 -8.16 16.44 0.12
N ALA A 249 -8.55 17.37 1.01
CA ALA A 249 -7.73 17.74 2.15
C ALA A 249 -7.83 16.70 3.28
N ALA A 250 -6.70 16.09 3.66
CA ALA A 250 -6.63 15.03 4.66
C ALA A 250 -7.18 15.48 6.04
N ASP A 251 -6.78 16.67 6.51
CA ASP A 251 -7.30 17.22 7.76
C ASP A 251 -8.82 17.42 7.76
N GLN A 252 -9.40 17.77 6.61
CA GLN A 252 -10.86 17.91 6.49
C GLN A 252 -11.55 16.54 6.56
N ARG A 253 -10.93 15.47 6.02
CA ARG A 253 -11.47 14.11 6.13
C ARG A 253 -11.53 13.68 7.59
N LEU A 254 -10.42 13.83 8.33
CA LEU A 254 -10.37 13.50 9.75
C LEU A 254 -11.36 14.35 10.58
N ASN A 255 -11.46 15.65 10.32
CA ASN A 255 -12.42 16.51 11.00
C ASN A 255 -13.89 16.10 10.72
N THR A 256 -14.19 15.64 9.50
CA THR A 256 -15.53 15.17 9.16
C THR A 256 -15.88 13.87 9.88
N LEU A 257 -14.91 12.94 9.97
CA LEU A 257 -15.04 11.71 10.77
C LEU A 257 -15.26 12.02 12.25
N SER A 258 -14.40 12.83 12.86
CA SER A 258 -14.45 13.13 14.29
C SER A 258 -15.74 13.83 14.74
N THR A 259 -16.45 14.47 13.81
CA THR A 259 -17.74 15.12 14.06
C THR A 259 -18.95 14.27 13.67
N GLY A 260 -18.74 13.01 13.24
CA GLY A 260 -19.82 12.11 12.80
C GLY A 260 -20.46 12.51 11.48
N GLY A 261 -19.76 13.29 10.65
CA GLY A 261 -20.21 13.67 9.31
C GLY A 261 -19.93 12.63 8.23
N THR A 262 -19.16 11.60 8.56
CA THR A 262 -18.87 10.42 7.73
C THR A 262 -18.49 9.27 8.63
N ASP A 263 -18.58 8.05 8.12
CA ASP A 263 -18.33 6.80 8.85
C ASP A 263 -16.97 6.20 8.52
N LEU A 264 -16.47 6.42 7.28
CA LEU A 264 -15.23 5.85 6.78
C LEU A 264 -14.47 6.84 5.90
N ALA A 265 -13.16 6.92 6.05
CA ALA A 265 -12.28 7.67 5.16
C ALA A 265 -11.01 6.89 4.81
N SER A 266 -10.57 6.97 3.54
CA SER A 266 -9.23 6.55 3.15
C SER A 266 -8.19 7.55 3.64
N GLU A 267 -7.08 7.06 4.19
CA GLU A 267 -6.02 7.89 4.76
C GLU A 267 -4.62 7.33 4.41
N SER A 268 -3.62 8.20 4.40
CA SER A 268 -2.22 7.85 4.21
C SER A 268 -1.25 8.82 4.89
N ASN A 269 -1.75 9.63 5.82
CA ASN A 269 -0.96 10.60 6.58
C ASN A 269 -0.81 10.12 8.02
N TRP A 270 0.42 9.88 8.46
CA TRP A 270 0.72 9.38 9.80
C TRP A 270 0.18 10.28 10.92
N LEU A 271 0.25 11.60 10.75
CA LEU A 271 -0.25 12.53 11.74
C LEU A 271 -1.76 12.40 11.92
N ASN A 272 -2.50 12.20 10.82
CA ASN A 272 -3.94 11.98 10.89
C ASN A 272 -4.31 10.63 11.50
N LEU A 273 -3.52 9.58 11.23
CA LEU A 273 -3.71 8.26 11.86
C LEU A 273 -3.48 8.33 13.37
N SER A 274 -2.40 8.99 13.81
CA SER A 274 -2.14 9.22 15.23
C SER A 274 -3.25 10.03 15.91
N ARG A 275 -3.74 11.08 15.24
CA ARG A 275 -4.87 11.87 15.76
C ARG A 275 -6.18 11.10 15.78
N ALA A 276 -6.41 10.19 14.84
CA ALA A 276 -7.58 9.31 14.85
C ALA A 276 -7.58 8.37 16.04
N ASP A 277 -6.43 7.79 16.38
CA ASP A 277 -6.24 6.98 17.56
C ASP A 277 -6.51 7.77 18.84
N ASP A 278 -5.98 9.00 18.98
CA ASP A 278 -6.26 9.91 20.08
C ASP A 278 -7.75 10.26 20.23
N LEU A 279 -8.49 10.24 19.14
CA LEU A 279 -9.94 10.49 19.09
C LEU A 279 -10.78 9.24 19.36
N GLY A 280 -10.15 8.07 19.49
CA GLY A 280 -10.80 6.78 19.69
C GLY A 280 -11.54 6.27 18.43
N LEU A 281 -11.06 6.64 17.24
CA LEU A 281 -11.51 6.10 15.96
C LEU A 281 -10.73 4.83 15.63
N ASP A 282 -11.36 3.93 14.90
CA ASP A 282 -10.68 2.72 14.43
C ASP A 282 -9.82 3.01 13.20
N THR A 283 -8.60 2.42 13.18
CA THR A 283 -7.68 2.55 12.05
C THR A 283 -7.27 1.17 11.56
N GLU A 284 -7.40 0.95 10.25
CA GLU A 284 -6.91 -0.26 9.58
C GLU A 284 -5.76 0.13 8.66
N ILE A 285 -4.54 -0.31 8.97
CA ILE A 285 -3.31 0.06 8.24
C ILE A 285 -2.74 -1.19 7.57
N VAL A 286 -2.47 -1.10 6.26
CA VAL A 286 -1.77 -2.18 5.55
C VAL A 286 -0.28 -2.10 5.83
N PRO A 287 0.34 -3.18 6.37
CA PRO A 287 1.77 -3.24 6.56
C PRO A 287 2.51 -3.14 5.22
N MET A 288 3.42 -2.18 5.09
CA MET A 288 4.21 -1.97 3.88
C MET A 288 5.70 -1.99 4.19
N GLY A 289 6.47 -2.61 3.31
CA GLY A 289 7.92 -2.44 3.28
C GLY A 289 8.32 -1.20 2.49
N GLY A 290 9.59 -0.82 2.58
CA GLY A 290 10.14 0.34 1.90
C GLY A 290 9.52 1.65 2.38
N GLY A 291 8.93 2.42 1.46
CA GLY A 291 8.33 3.72 1.73
C GLY A 291 8.89 4.82 0.85
N GLN A 292 9.02 6.03 1.39
CA GLN A 292 9.64 7.15 0.71
C GLN A 292 11.14 7.25 1.05
N TYR A 293 11.92 7.67 0.07
CA TYR A 293 13.36 7.86 0.23
C TYR A 293 13.85 9.11 -0.50
N PHE A 294 14.93 9.69 -0.02
CA PHE A 294 15.65 10.76 -0.68
C PHE A 294 16.50 10.14 -1.80
N ALA A 295 15.98 10.19 -3.02
CA ALA A 295 16.60 9.62 -4.21
C ALA A 295 17.77 10.50 -4.67
N MET A 296 18.97 9.95 -4.75
CA MET A 296 20.18 10.59 -5.23
C MET A 296 20.39 10.25 -6.71
N ASN A 297 20.55 11.26 -7.56
CA ASN A 297 20.74 11.05 -9.00
C ASN A 297 22.18 10.61 -9.30
N THR A 298 22.38 9.31 -9.41
CA THR A 298 23.70 8.70 -9.64
C THR A 298 24.29 8.98 -11.03
N ARG A 299 23.52 9.60 -11.94
CA ARG A 299 23.94 9.92 -13.30
C ARG A 299 24.79 11.20 -13.39
N ARG A 300 24.89 11.93 -12.28
CA ARG A 300 25.59 13.24 -12.24
C ARG A 300 26.22 13.52 -10.86
N ALA A 301 27.26 14.40 -10.89
CA ALA A 301 27.88 14.88 -9.66
C ALA A 301 26.85 15.63 -8.78
N PRO A 302 26.97 15.53 -7.44
CA PRO A 302 28.02 14.81 -6.72
C PRO A 302 27.70 13.32 -6.50
N PHE A 303 26.50 12.83 -6.86
CA PHE A 303 26.01 11.50 -6.51
C PHE A 303 26.41 10.39 -7.50
N ASP A 304 27.18 10.70 -8.54
CA ASP A 304 27.93 9.72 -9.33
C ASP A 304 29.07 9.06 -8.54
N ASP A 305 29.57 9.73 -7.48
CA ASP A 305 30.55 9.18 -6.54
C ASP A 305 29.85 8.47 -5.38
N GLU A 306 30.12 7.17 -5.21
CA GLU A 306 29.53 6.35 -4.14
C GLU A 306 29.84 6.88 -2.75
N ARG A 307 31.03 7.46 -2.55
CA ARG A 307 31.45 8.07 -1.28
C ARG A 307 30.53 9.21 -0.88
N ALA A 308 30.08 10.02 -1.85
CA ALA A 308 29.14 11.12 -1.61
C ALA A 308 27.78 10.58 -1.12
N ARG A 309 27.26 9.52 -1.75
CA ARG A 309 25.98 8.90 -1.35
C ARG A 309 26.08 8.28 0.03
N ARG A 310 27.15 7.53 0.29
CA ARG A 310 27.43 6.93 1.58
C ARG A 310 27.58 7.96 2.68
N ALA A 311 28.31 9.05 2.44
CA ALA A 311 28.51 10.12 3.41
C ALA A 311 27.19 10.79 3.81
N VAL A 312 26.27 11.04 2.84
CA VAL A 312 24.93 11.57 3.13
C VAL A 312 24.12 10.60 3.99
N ASN A 313 24.15 9.31 3.70
CA ASN A 313 23.44 8.31 4.50
C ASN A 313 23.98 8.23 5.94
N LEU A 314 25.29 8.25 6.10
CA LEU A 314 25.94 8.22 7.43
C LEU A 314 25.71 9.51 8.24
N ALA A 315 25.56 10.66 7.57
CA ALA A 315 25.33 11.96 8.21
C ALA A 315 23.88 12.19 8.62
N ALA A 316 22.95 11.39 8.09
CA ALA A 316 21.52 11.62 8.21
C ALA A 316 20.93 10.90 9.43
N ASP A 317 20.08 11.61 10.18
CA ASP A 317 19.23 11.08 11.27
C ASP A 317 17.77 11.14 10.84
N MET A 318 17.22 9.98 10.45
CA MET A 318 15.85 9.92 9.93
C MET A 318 14.79 9.99 11.04
N GLU A 319 15.09 9.64 12.27
CA GLU A 319 14.18 9.87 13.41
C GLU A 319 14.01 11.37 13.66
N ASN A 320 15.06 12.16 13.50
CA ASN A 320 14.96 13.62 13.55
C ASN A 320 14.15 14.18 12.35
N VAL A 321 14.30 13.60 11.16
CA VAL A 321 13.45 13.98 10.00
C VAL A 321 11.99 13.66 10.29
N ASN A 322 11.69 12.48 10.84
CA ASN A 322 10.35 12.08 11.28
C ASN A 322 9.78 13.07 12.32
N LEU A 323 10.57 13.41 13.33
CA LEU A 323 10.14 14.38 14.36
C LEU A 323 9.79 15.76 13.77
N VAL A 324 10.57 16.25 12.82
CA VAL A 324 10.38 17.59 12.23
C VAL A 324 9.25 17.61 11.21
N ALA A 325 9.15 16.59 10.36
CA ALA A 325 8.21 16.58 9.24
C ALA A 325 6.86 15.91 9.58
N PHE A 326 6.83 14.99 10.55
CA PHE A 326 5.65 14.17 10.89
C PHE A 326 5.35 14.18 12.39
N GLU A 327 5.90 15.12 13.16
CA GLU A 327 5.72 15.24 14.61
C GLU A 327 6.09 13.95 15.39
N GLY A 328 6.96 13.09 14.80
CA GLY A 328 7.36 11.81 15.37
C GLY A 328 6.31 10.70 15.24
N THR A 329 5.20 10.94 14.56
CA THR A 329 4.12 9.96 14.40
C THR A 329 4.38 8.93 13.31
N GLY A 330 5.29 9.22 12.39
CA GLY A 330 5.61 8.34 11.27
C GLY A 330 6.48 7.15 11.67
N VAL A 331 6.56 6.16 10.81
CA VAL A 331 7.44 5.00 10.97
C VAL A 331 8.65 5.14 10.04
N VAL A 332 9.84 5.26 10.62
CA VAL A 332 11.11 5.24 9.89
C VAL A 332 11.47 3.78 9.59
N PRO A 333 11.61 3.39 8.31
CA PRO A 333 11.94 2.00 7.98
C PRO A 333 13.35 1.65 8.46
N GLN A 334 13.46 0.66 9.32
CA GLN A 334 14.74 0.15 9.81
C GLN A 334 15.31 -0.91 8.86
N THR A 335 14.43 -1.68 8.23
CA THR A 335 14.72 -2.71 7.24
C THR A 335 13.83 -2.51 6.01
N LEU A 336 14.21 -3.09 4.87
CA LEU A 336 13.45 -2.92 3.63
C LEU A 336 12.07 -3.60 3.69
N PHE A 337 11.98 -4.72 4.41
CA PHE A 337 10.73 -5.45 4.64
C PHE A 337 10.40 -5.49 6.13
N PRO A 338 9.15 -5.36 6.55
CA PRO A 338 8.75 -5.47 7.95
C PRO A 338 8.94 -6.92 8.47
N GLU A 339 9.09 -7.09 9.78
CA GLU A 339 9.33 -8.41 10.43
C GLU A 339 8.29 -9.48 10.07
N GLY A 340 7.05 -9.11 9.81
CA GLY A 340 6.00 -10.03 9.37
C GLY A 340 6.09 -10.48 7.92
N SER A 341 6.92 -9.84 7.10
CA SER A 341 7.07 -10.18 5.68
C SER A 341 7.83 -11.49 5.49
N PRO A 342 7.44 -12.36 4.54
CA PRO A 342 8.21 -13.54 4.17
C PRO A 342 9.60 -13.20 3.60
N PHE A 343 9.84 -11.94 3.23
CA PHE A 343 11.12 -11.43 2.70
C PHE A 343 11.96 -10.70 3.74
N TYR A 344 11.53 -10.68 5.00
CA TYR A 344 12.26 -10.02 6.08
C TYR A 344 13.68 -10.57 6.23
N GLU A 345 14.63 -9.65 6.36
CA GLU A 345 16.01 -9.88 6.77
C GLU A 345 16.46 -8.69 7.60
N ASP A 346 17.22 -8.94 8.68
CA ASP A 346 17.75 -7.89 9.55
C ASP A 346 18.95 -7.18 8.90
N ILE A 347 18.67 -6.47 7.81
CA ILE A 347 19.62 -5.63 7.09
C ILE A 347 19.23 -4.17 7.31
N SER A 348 19.99 -3.48 8.15
CA SER A 348 19.67 -2.10 8.51
C SER A 348 19.81 -1.15 7.31
N LEU A 349 18.75 -0.38 7.07
CA LEU A 349 18.72 0.75 6.14
C LEU A 349 19.31 2.02 6.77
N GLN A 350 19.31 2.10 8.09
CA GLN A 350 19.78 3.24 8.86
C GLN A 350 21.21 3.01 9.34
N GLN A 351 22.14 3.83 8.90
CA GLN A 351 23.55 3.75 9.26
C GLN A 351 24.03 5.15 9.62
N SER A 352 24.03 5.50 10.89
CA SER A 352 24.51 6.82 11.33
C SER A 352 25.92 6.72 11.89
N ASP A 353 26.87 7.45 11.28
CA ASP A 353 28.25 7.60 11.73
C ASP A 353 28.78 8.97 11.28
N ALA A 354 28.65 9.95 12.16
CA ALA A 354 29.02 11.32 11.85
C ALA A 354 30.54 11.51 11.63
N GLU A 355 31.39 10.71 12.29
CA GLU A 355 32.85 10.81 12.14
C GLU A 355 33.26 10.26 10.76
N GLU A 356 32.73 9.12 10.36
CA GLU A 356 32.97 8.55 9.03
C GLU A 356 32.37 9.43 7.92
N ALA A 357 31.18 10.00 8.13
CA ALA A 357 30.59 10.95 7.19
C ALA A 357 31.52 12.15 6.94
N GLN A 358 32.02 12.80 8.01
CA GLN A 358 32.96 13.93 7.89
C GLN A 358 34.24 13.51 7.17
N ARG A 359 34.79 12.33 7.48
CA ARG A 359 35.99 11.82 6.82
C ARG A 359 35.79 11.69 5.30
N LEU A 360 34.64 11.18 4.87
CA LEU A 360 34.29 11.03 3.44
C LEU A 360 34.09 12.40 2.76
N PHE A 361 33.47 13.39 3.44
CA PHE A 361 33.33 14.75 2.91
C PHE A 361 34.68 15.42 2.75
N ASP A 362 35.62 15.23 3.71
CA ASP A 362 36.96 15.78 3.63
C ASP A 362 37.80 15.15 2.52
N GLU A 363 37.66 13.82 2.30
CA GLU A 363 38.31 13.12 1.18
C GLU A 363 37.84 13.67 -0.17
N LEU A 364 36.53 13.82 -0.35
CA LEU A 364 35.95 14.39 -1.57
C LEU A 364 36.45 15.84 -1.79
N ALA A 365 36.46 16.65 -0.74
CA ALA A 365 36.92 18.02 -0.83
C ALA A 365 38.43 18.10 -1.16
N ALA A 366 39.27 17.22 -0.61
CA ALA A 366 40.69 17.14 -0.94
C ALA A 366 40.94 16.77 -2.42
N GLU A 367 40.03 16.09 -3.06
CA GLU A 367 40.05 15.83 -4.50
C GLU A 367 39.45 16.97 -5.34
N GLY A 368 39.04 18.09 -4.71
CA GLY A 368 38.40 19.21 -5.39
C GLY A 368 36.93 19.00 -5.70
N LYS A 369 36.27 18.07 -5.01
CA LYS A 369 34.87 17.71 -5.16
C LYS A 369 34.08 17.88 -3.85
N PRO A 370 34.06 19.08 -3.22
CA PRO A 370 33.24 19.30 -2.03
C PRO A 370 31.79 18.98 -2.35
N LEU A 371 31.03 18.46 -1.37
CA LEU A 371 29.65 18.11 -1.60
C LEU A 371 28.76 19.34 -1.75
N SER A 372 28.24 19.58 -2.94
CA SER A 372 27.29 20.68 -3.20
C SER A 372 26.18 20.20 -4.09
N PHE A 373 24.92 20.32 -3.66
CA PHE A 373 23.76 19.86 -4.42
C PHE A 373 22.47 20.62 -4.09
N THR A 374 21.48 20.48 -4.97
CA THR A 374 20.12 20.98 -4.78
C THR A 374 19.17 19.82 -4.47
N PHE A 375 18.45 19.92 -3.35
CA PHE A 375 17.34 19.04 -3.03
C PHE A 375 16.06 19.65 -3.61
N THR A 376 15.56 19.09 -4.71
CA THR A 376 14.29 19.46 -5.34
C THR A 376 13.14 18.70 -4.69
N THR A 377 12.21 19.42 -4.07
CA THR A 377 11.07 18.84 -3.33
C THR A 377 9.73 19.43 -3.77
N TYR A 378 8.64 18.79 -3.34
CA TYR A 378 7.28 19.21 -3.59
C TYR A 378 6.83 20.30 -2.60
N SER A 379 5.82 21.09 -3.01
CA SER A 379 5.23 22.15 -2.16
C SER A 379 4.28 21.63 -1.06
N LEU A 380 4.33 20.33 -0.76
CA LEU A 380 3.67 19.73 0.40
C LEU A 380 4.45 20.08 1.67
N VAL A 381 3.71 20.31 2.77
CA VAL A 381 4.29 20.74 4.04
C VAL A 381 5.33 19.74 4.55
N GLU A 382 4.98 18.46 4.56
CA GLU A 382 5.82 17.37 5.06
C GLU A 382 7.05 17.16 4.16
N SER A 383 6.86 17.19 2.84
CA SER A 383 7.97 17.01 1.88
C SER A 383 9.01 18.13 2.01
N ARG A 384 8.56 19.39 2.19
CA ARG A 384 9.45 20.51 2.40
C ARG A 384 10.15 20.42 3.75
N ALA A 385 9.40 20.10 4.82
CA ALA A 385 9.97 19.97 6.17
C ALA A 385 11.02 18.86 6.23
N ALA A 386 10.80 17.72 5.56
CA ALA A 386 11.77 16.63 5.47
C ALA A 386 13.06 17.07 4.74
N ALA A 387 12.93 17.79 3.61
CA ALA A 387 14.10 18.31 2.88
C ALA A 387 14.88 19.36 3.69
N GLU A 388 14.19 20.27 4.38
CA GLU A 388 14.79 21.28 5.24
C GLU A 388 15.46 20.66 6.48
N ALA A 389 14.89 19.57 7.05
CA ALA A 389 15.49 18.83 8.15
C ALA A 389 16.81 18.16 7.72
N LEU A 390 16.85 17.47 6.58
CA LEU A 390 18.09 16.92 6.04
C LEU A 390 19.12 18.01 5.74
N GLN A 391 18.71 19.13 5.13
CA GLN A 391 19.59 20.26 4.89
C GLN A 391 20.21 20.78 6.19
N ALA A 392 19.41 20.90 7.26
CA ALA A 392 19.89 21.39 8.56
C ALA A 392 20.94 20.45 9.17
N GLN A 393 20.74 19.14 9.06
CA GLN A 393 21.69 18.13 9.53
C GLN A 393 23.01 18.20 8.76
N LEU A 394 22.95 18.25 7.44
CA LEU A 394 24.12 18.27 6.56
C LEU A 394 24.95 19.57 6.71
N ARG A 395 24.32 20.68 7.07
CA ARG A 395 25.04 21.96 7.37
C ARG A 395 25.97 21.89 8.59
N ALA A 396 25.85 20.87 9.43
CA ALA A 396 26.74 20.67 10.57
C ALA A 396 28.13 20.12 10.17
N PHE A 397 28.27 19.66 8.93
CA PHE A 397 29.49 19.08 8.39
C PHE A 397 30.29 20.12 7.56
N ASP A 398 31.60 20.02 7.63
CA ASP A 398 32.50 20.81 6.78
C ASP A 398 32.46 20.27 5.33
N ASN A 399 32.70 21.17 4.37
CA ASN A 399 32.76 20.85 2.94
C ASN A 399 31.43 20.39 2.33
N VAL A 400 30.29 20.73 2.97
CA VAL A 400 28.93 20.37 2.51
C VAL A 400 28.09 21.62 2.33
N GLU A 401 27.45 21.74 1.15
CA GLU A 401 26.49 22.80 0.84
C GLU A 401 25.22 22.21 0.22
N VAL A 402 24.07 22.43 0.84
CA VAL A 402 22.77 21.95 0.37
C VAL A 402 21.81 23.10 0.17
N ALA A 403 21.26 23.24 -1.04
CA ALA A 403 20.14 24.11 -1.35
C ALA A 403 18.82 23.30 -1.39
N VAL A 404 17.72 23.88 -0.91
CA VAL A 404 16.38 23.29 -1.07
C VAL A 404 15.60 24.13 -2.08
N GLU A 405 15.13 23.49 -3.14
CA GLU A 405 14.24 24.06 -4.16
C GLU A 405 12.86 23.44 -4.02
N THR A 406 11.86 24.24 -3.66
CA THR A 406 10.47 23.78 -3.54
C THR A 406 9.68 24.14 -4.78
N LEU A 407 9.09 23.14 -5.44
CA LEU A 407 8.33 23.30 -6.68
C LEU A 407 6.88 22.79 -6.49
N ASP A 408 5.95 23.31 -7.29
CA ASP A 408 4.64 22.68 -7.41
C ASP A 408 4.77 21.27 -8.01
N PHE A 409 3.73 20.44 -7.84
CA PHE A 409 3.78 19.04 -8.23
C PHE A 409 4.13 18.84 -9.71
N ALA A 410 3.56 19.64 -10.62
CA ALA A 410 3.77 19.50 -12.05
C ALA A 410 5.19 19.89 -12.46
N ALA A 411 5.72 20.98 -11.88
CA ALA A 411 7.09 21.43 -12.13
C ALA A 411 8.12 20.44 -11.57
N ALA A 412 7.92 19.95 -10.34
CA ALA A 412 8.78 18.93 -9.73
C ALA A 412 8.77 17.63 -10.57
N GLN A 413 7.59 17.17 -10.98
CA GLN A 413 7.46 15.97 -11.82
C GLN A 413 8.16 16.13 -13.17
N THR A 414 8.12 17.33 -13.76
CA THR A 414 8.84 17.63 -15.00
C THR A 414 10.35 17.50 -14.80
N ARG A 415 10.90 18.01 -13.68
CA ARG A 415 12.33 17.86 -13.32
C ARG A 415 12.70 16.39 -13.15
N VAL A 416 11.88 15.63 -12.41
CA VAL A 416 12.11 14.19 -12.19
C VAL A 416 12.09 13.42 -13.51
N ASN A 417 11.08 13.65 -14.36
CA ASN A 417 10.95 12.96 -15.64
C ASN A 417 12.10 13.30 -16.63
N SER A 418 12.58 14.54 -16.62
CA SER A 418 13.73 14.96 -17.41
C SER A 418 15.08 14.59 -16.80
N ARG A 419 15.08 13.99 -15.58
CA ARG A 419 16.31 13.66 -14.82
C ARG A 419 17.17 14.90 -14.46
N ASP A 420 16.56 16.07 -14.41
CA ASP A 420 17.25 17.34 -14.11
C ASP A 420 17.07 17.71 -12.63
N PHE A 421 17.66 16.92 -11.74
CA PHE A 421 17.74 17.12 -10.29
C PHE A 421 19.00 16.45 -9.74
N ASP A 422 19.45 16.86 -8.57
CA ASP A 422 20.53 16.19 -7.86
C ASP A 422 19.96 15.21 -6.81
N MET A 423 19.05 15.68 -5.97
CA MET A 423 18.28 14.89 -5.00
C MET A 423 16.79 15.23 -5.09
N THR A 424 15.92 14.23 -4.92
CA THR A 424 14.46 14.41 -4.85
C THR A 424 13.82 13.36 -3.94
N ILE A 425 12.52 13.50 -3.63
CA ILE A 425 11.75 12.46 -2.94
C ILE A 425 11.22 11.48 -3.99
N SER A 426 11.45 10.21 -3.75
CA SER A 426 10.87 9.09 -4.51
C SER A 426 10.29 8.06 -3.54
N SER A 427 9.63 7.03 -4.06
CA SER A 427 9.04 5.98 -3.24
C SER A 427 9.12 4.61 -3.88
N ALA A 428 9.25 3.59 -3.04
CA ALA A 428 8.99 2.19 -3.38
C ALA A 428 8.19 1.59 -2.21
N ASN A 429 6.89 1.54 -2.36
CA ASN A 429 5.97 0.97 -1.39
C ASN A 429 5.81 -0.51 -1.70
N ILE A 430 6.23 -1.37 -0.80
CA ILE A 430 6.46 -2.78 -1.06
C ILE A 430 5.47 -3.62 -0.26
N GLN A 431 4.54 -4.24 -0.93
CA GLN A 431 3.79 -5.38 -0.42
C GLN A 431 4.41 -6.67 -1.01
N ASP A 432 4.28 -6.89 -2.31
CA ASP A 432 5.13 -7.82 -3.05
C ASP A 432 6.34 -7.09 -3.64
N PRO A 433 7.57 -7.62 -3.50
CA PRO A 433 8.79 -6.90 -3.91
C PRO A 433 9.00 -6.76 -5.42
N ASP A 434 8.44 -7.64 -6.26
CA ASP A 434 8.76 -7.67 -7.71
C ASP A 434 8.53 -6.31 -8.37
N GLY A 435 7.29 -5.86 -8.43
CA GLY A 435 6.95 -4.64 -9.15
C GLY A 435 7.62 -3.38 -8.59
N PRO A 436 7.50 -3.09 -7.28
CA PRO A 436 8.07 -1.89 -6.69
C PRO A 436 9.59 -1.80 -6.77
N LEU A 437 10.33 -2.88 -6.43
CA LEU A 437 11.79 -2.86 -6.46
C LEU A 437 12.33 -2.82 -7.88
N TRP A 438 11.73 -3.59 -8.80
CA TRP A 438 12.07 -3.50 -10.22
C TRP A 438 11.88 -2.07 -10.73
N SER A 439 10.70 -1.49 -10.49
CA SER A 439 10.40 -0.13 -10.95
C SER A 439 11.36 0.92 -10.41
N ALA A 440 11.73 0.81 -9.13
CA ALA A 440 12.55 1.81 -8.46
C ALA A 440 14.05 1.69 -8.76
N PHE A 441 14.57 0.46 -9.00
CA PHE A 441 16.02 0.23 -8.97
C PHE A 441 16.60 -0.58 -10.13
N HIS A 442 15.80 -1.29 -10.94
CA HIS A 442 16.35 -1.98 -12.10
C HIS A 442 16.85 -1.00 -13.16
N SER A 443 18.04 -1.22 -13.71
CA SER A 443 18.70 -0.28 -14.63
C SER A 443 17.87 0.02 -15.89
N SER A 444 17.13 -0.96 -16.41
CA SER A 444 16.26 -0.80 -17.59
C SER A 444 14.93 -0.10 -17.29
N SER A 445 14.59 0.10 -16.00
CA SER A 445 13.30 0.69 -15.62
C SER A 445 13.24 2.19 -15.85
N GLN A 446 12.19 2.64 -16.53
CA GLN A 446 11.89 4.08 -16.64
C GLN A 446 11.53 4.71 -15.28
N GLY A 447 11.08 3.91 -14.31
CA GLY A 447 10.78 4.32 -12.94
C GLY A 447 12.02 4.49 -12.05
N ASN A 448 13.19 4.02 -12.49
CA ASN A 448 14.44 4.17 -11.76
C ASN A 448 14.85 5.65 -11.68
N THR A 449 14.34 6.32 -10.66
CA THR A 449 14.57 7.75 -10.43
C THR A 449 16.04 8.01 -10.12
N THR A 450 16.68 7.15 -9.34
CA THR A 450 18.07 7.30 -8.89
C THR A 450 19.07 7.14 -10.04
N GLY A 451 18.75 6.32 -11.03
CA GLY A 451 19.66 5.99 -12.13
C GLY A 451 20.76 5.03 -11.77
N ILE A 452 20.59 4.32 -10.66
CA ILE A 452 21.53 3.25 -10.31
C ILE A 452 21.56 2.23 -11.44
N ASP A 453 22.77 1.82 -11.82
CA ASP A 453 23.04 0.86 -12.88
C ASP A 453 24.09 -0.11 -12.35
N ASP A 454 23.66 -1.32 -12.00
CA ASP A 454 24.49 -2.32 -11.33
C ASP A 454 24.04 -3.73 -11.69
N ASP A 455 24.88 -4.47 -12.38
CA ASP A 455 24.61 -5.83 -12.88
C ASP A 455 24.22 -6.82 -11.79
N GLN A 456 24.75 -6.67 -10.55
CA GLN A 456 24.44 -7.59 -9.45
C GLN A 456 23.07 -7.28 -8.86
N LEU A 457 22.70 -6.03 -8.76
CA LEU A 457 21.36 -5.60 -8.34
C LEU A 457 20.31 -6.06 -9.36
N ASP A 458 20.56 -5.81 -10.64
CA ASP A 458 19.66 -6.23 -11.72
C ASP A 458 19.46 -7.75 -11.71
N ALA A 459 20.55 -8.52 -11.65
CA ALA A 459 20.46 -9.98 -11.57
C ALA A 459 19.69 -10.49 -10.34
N ALA A 460 19.82 -9.82 -9.20
CA ALA A 460 19.07 -10.16 -7.98
C ALA A 460 17.56 -9.85 -8.15
N LEU A 461 17.22 -8.71 -8.73
CA LEU A 461 15.83 -8.33 -9.02
C LEU A 461 15.19 -9.28 -10.05
N GLU A 462 15.94 -9.67 -11.10
CA GLU A 462 15.50 -10.65 -12.09
C GLU A 462 15.27 -12.02 -11.46
N ALA A 463 16.21 -12.50 -10.61
CA ALA A 463 16.06 -13.76 -9.91
C ALA A 463 14.84 -13.77 -8.97
N GLY A 464 14.58 -12.66 -8.27
CA GLY A 464 13.41 -12.50 -7.41
C GLY A 464 12.08 -12.55 -8.18
N ARG A 465 12.06 -12.01 -9.40
CA ARG A 465 10.91 -12.02 -10.30
C ARG A 465 10.54 -13.43 -10.76
N VAL A 466 11.55 -14.23 -11.16
CA VAL A 466 11.31 -15.56 -11.73
C VAL A 466 11.35 -16.68 -10.69
N GLY A 467 11.66 -16.38 -9.44
CA GLY A 467 11.64 -17.34 -8.34
C GLY A 467 10.24 -17.96 -8.16
N THR A 468 10.20 -19.29 -8.11
CA THR A 468 8.94 -20.06 -8.04
C THR A 468 8.56 -20.44 -6.62
N THR A 469 9.48 -20.30 -5.67
CA THR A 469 9.23 -20.52 -4.24
C THR A 469 9.56 -19.28 -3.43
N THR A 470 8.95 -19.16 -2.25
CA THR A 470 9.23 -18.07 -1.31
C THR A 470 10.71 -18.05 -0.92
N GLU A 471 11.33 -19.21 -0.75
CA GLU A 471 12.75 -19.35 -0.39
C GLU A 471 13.67 -18.84 -1.51
N GLU A 472 13.40 -19.19 -2.77
CA GLU A 472 14.15 -18.69 -3.92
C GLU A 472 14.03 -17.17 -4.04
N ARG A 473 12.81 -16.64 -3.92
CA ARG A 473 12.55 -15.21 -3.95
C ARG A 473 13.23 -14.50 -2.78
N LYS A 474 13.13 -15.05 -1.56
CA LYS A 474 13.79 -14.47 -0.40
C LYS A 474 15.29 -14.36 -0.61
N ALA A 475 15.94 -15.43 -1.04
CA ALA A 475 17.38 -15.43 -1.29
C ALA A 475 17.79 -14.35 -2.31
N ALA A 476 17.00 -14.16 -3.36
CA ALA A 476 17.23 -13.14 -4.38
C ALA A 476 17.04 -11.72 -3.81
N TYR A 477 15.94 -11.48 -3.07
CA TYR A 477 15.70 -10.16 -2.47
C TYR A 477 16.62 -9.85 -1.29
N ASP A 478 17.15 -10.84 -0.58
CA ASP A 478 18.23 -10.63 0.39
C ASP A 478 19.51 -10.13 -0.30
N ALA A 479 19.84 -10.68 -1.47
CA ALA A 479 20.95 -10.18 -2.28
C ALA A 479 20.69 -8.74 -2.78
N ALA A 480 19.47 -8.45 -3.23
CA ALA A 480 19.08 -7.10 -3.65
C ALA A 480 19.15 -6.09 -2.49
N GLN A 481 18.65 -6.44 -1.30
CA GLN A 481 18.74 -5.59 -0.10
C GLN A 481 20.20 -5.28 0.27
N LYS A 482 21.07 -6.30 0.33
CA LYS A 482 22.50 -6.12 0.59
C LYS A 482 23.11 -5.16 -0.43
N ARG A 483 22.82 -5.37 -1.70
CA ARG A 483 23.38 -4.53 -2.75
C ARG A 483 22.88 -3.09 -2.68
N LEU A 484 21.60 -2.86 -2.36
CA LEU A 484 21.03 -1.53 -2.15
C LEU A 484 21.68 -0.80 -0.96
N THR A 485 21.99 -1.50 0.14
CA THR A 485 22.69 -0.90 1.29
C THR A 485 24.16 -0.60 1.01
N GLU A 486 24.82 -1.31 0.10
CA GLU A 486 26.16 -1.01 -0.38
C GLU A 486 26.18 0.20 -1.33
N LEU A 487 25.30 0.21 -2.32
CA LEU A 487 25.24 1.24 -3.36
C LEU A 487 24.66 2.57 -2.90
N VAL A 488 23.82 2.56 -1.89
CA VAL A 488 23.11 3.71 -1.31
C VAL A 488 22.52 4.62 -2.39
N PRO A 489 21.59 4.15 -3.23
CA PRO A 489 20.97 5.01 -4.24
C PRO A 489 20.01 6.04 -3.63
N GLY A 490 19.62 5.87 -2.38
CA GLY A 490 18.76 6.78 -1.65
C GLY A 490 18.76 6.50 -0.15
N VAL A 491 18.25 7.45 0.63
CA VAL A 491 18.11 7.34 2.09
C VAL A 491 16.63 7.25 2.43
N TRP A 492 16.23 6.11 2.99
CA TRP A 492 14.84 5.84 3.37
C TRP A 492 14.48 6.64 4.63
N PHE A 493 13.36 7.40 4.59
CA PHE A 493 13.02 8.27 5.71
C PHE A 493 11.65 8.04 6.32
N ILE A 494 10.67 7.48 5.59
CA ILE A 494 9.31 7.27 6.10
C ILE A 494 8.58 6.15 5.35
N GLN A 495 7.88 5.27 6.05
CA GLN A 495 6.95 4.33 5.44
C GLN A 495 5.67 5.05 4.98
N SER A 496 5.03 4.54 3.94
CA SER A 496 3.69 4.98 3.54
C SER A 496 2.64 4.12 4.26
N PRO A 497 1.66 4.71 4.95
CA PRO A 497 0.59 3.97 5.62
C PRO A 497 -0.70 3.95 4.77
N PRO A 498 -0.88 3.02 3.81
CA PRO A 498 -2.20 2.85 3.20
C PRO A 498 -3.20 2.40 4.26
N ALA A 499 -4.22 3.20 4.51
CA ALA A 499 -5.12 2.98 5.62
C ALA A 499 -6.55 3.44 5.35
N THR A 500 -7.45 2.97 6.21
CA THR A 500 -8.76 3.58 6.44
C THR A 500 -8.88 4.01 7.90
N ILE A 501 -9.67 5.06 8.13
CA ILE A 501 -10.12 5.47 9.46
C ILE A 501 -11.64 5.32 9.47
N SER A 502 -12.20 4.75 10.52
CA SER A 502 -13.65 4.57 10.66
C SER A 502 -14.16 4.89 12.07
N GLY A 503 -15.48 5.12 12.17
CA GLY A 503 -16.16 5.13 13.45
C GLY A 503 -16.14 3.74 14.10
N THR A 504 -16.23 3.69 15.42
CA THR A 504 -16.22 2.43 16.19
C THR A 504 -17.48 1.57 16.03
N ASP A 505 -18.50 2.10 15.38
CA ASP A 505 -19.74 1.42 14.98
C ASP A 505 -19.64 0.76 13.60
N ILE A 506 -18.54 0.97 12.87
CA ILE A 506 -18.28 0.36 11.57
C ILE A 506 -17.41 -0.88 11.75
N HIS A 507 -17.91 -2.00 11.29
CA HIS A 507 -17.28 -3.30 11.45
C HIS A 507 -17.04 -3.99 10.10
N GLY A 508 -16.21 -5.05 10.09
CA GLY A 508 -15.91 -5.81 8.90
C GLY A 508 -15.08 -5.04 7.88
N VAL A 509 -14.43 -3.95 8.27
CA VAL A 509 -13.47 -3.25 7.43
C VAL A 509 -12.29 -4.17 7.17
N ARG A 510 -12.05 -4.49 5.90
CA ARG A 510 -10.95 -5.33 5.47
C ARG A 510 -10.29 -4.71 4.25
N LEU A 511 -8.96 -4.65 4.29
CA LEU A 511 -8.15 -4.15 3.19
C LEU A 511 -7.42 -5.30 2.50
N TYR A 512 -7.14 -5.14 1.20
CA TYR A 512 -6.26 -6.02 0.45
C TYR A 512 -5.33 -5.21 -0.46
N GLY A 513 -4.35 -5.86 -1.07
CA GLY A 513 -3.40 -5.19 -1.94
C GLY A 513 -2.76 -3.99 -1.27
N MET A 514 -2.76 -2.87 -1.92
CA MET A 514 -2.21 -1.61 -1.40
C MET A 514 -3.31 -0.74 -0.77
N GLY A 515 -4.02 -1.26 0.23
CA GLY A 515 -5.04 -0.51 0.99
C GLY A 515 -6.38 -0.35 0.26
N SER A 516 -6.80 -1.38 -0.45
CA SER A 516 -8.06 -1.41 -1.17
C SER A 516 -9.16 -1.98 -0.27
N PRO A 517 -10.17 -1.20 0.18
CA PRO A 517 -11.20 -1.67 1.10
C PRO A 517 -12.27 -2.50 0.41
N LEU A 518 -12.70 -3.58 1.06
CA LEU A 518 -13.75 -4.49 0.61
C LEU A 518 -15.08 -4.12 1.25
N PRO A 519 -16.05 -3.56 0.51
CA PRO A 519 -17.29 -3.07 1.10
C PRO A 519 -18.34 -4.15 1.35
N ASP A 520 -18.19 -5.33 0.79
CA ASP A 520 -19.17 -6.41 0.90
C ASP A 520 -19.30 -7.00 2.30
N GLY A 521 -18.20 -6.97 3.08
CA GLY A 521 -18.15 -7.45 4.46
C GLY A 521 -18.45 -6.38 5.51
N MET A 522 -18.56 -5.10 5.13
CA MET A 522 -18.80 -4.01 6.09
C MET A 522 -20.24 -3.99 6.60
N TRP A 523 -20.41 -3.64 7.88
CA TRP A 523 -21.72 -3.46 8.51
C TRP A 523 -21.67 -2.42 9.63
N ILE A 524 -22.82 -1.87 10.01
CA ILE A 524 -22.97 -0.82 11.02
C ILE A 524 -23.69 -1.42 12.22
N SER A 525 -23.09 -1.31 13.42
CA SER A 525 -23.78 -1.65 14.66
C SER A 525 -24.74 -0.52 15.11
N GLU A 526 -25.80 -0.89 15.87
CA GLU A 526 -26.74 0.09 16.44
C GLU A 526 -26.11 0.88 17.61
#